data_877e968aa1282691025f07cf92264059
#
_entry.id   877e968aa1282691025f07cf92264059
#
_cell.length_a   1.000
_cell.length_b   1.000
_cell.length_c   1.000
_cell.angle_alpha   90.00
_cell.angle_beta   90.00
_cell.angle_gamma   90.00
#
_symmetry.space_group_name_H-M   'P 1'
#
loop_
_entity.id
_entity.type
_entity.pdbx_description
1 polymer ?
#
loop_
_entity_poly.entity_id
_entity_poly.type
_entity_poly.pdbx_seq_one_letter_code
_entity_poly.pdbx_strand_id
1 'polypeptide(L)'
;DNTFFLDGKLSGIIDFYFACNDALAYDLAIGLNAWCFEPDLSFNITKARLLLSAYRRKRALAPGELEALPILARGSALRFLLTRLYDWLFHPPGAFVKRKDPHEYLAKLRFHRRVSGPSAYGLD
;
A
#
# COMPACT_ATOMS: atom_id res chain seq x y z
N ASP A 1 -3.58 5.93 -8.49
CA ASP A 1 -3.89 5.97 -9.92
C ASP A 1 -5.26 5.34 -10.25
N ASN A 2 -5.74 4.38 -9.44
CA ASN A 2 -6.97 3.62 -9.74
C ASN A 2 -8.22 4.13 -8.99
N THR A 3 -8.11 5.22 -8.26
CA THR A 3 -9.19 5.86 -7.52
C THR A 3 -9.43 7.26 -8.04
N PHE A 4 -10.69 7.59 -8.29
CA PHE A 4 -11.11 8.88 -8.84
C PHE A 4 -11.98 9.63 -7.84
N PHE A 5 -11.76 10.93 -7.76
CA PHE A 5 -12.52 11.82 -6.89
C PHE A 5 -13.16 12.93 -7.72
N LEU A 6 -14.42 13.26 -7.41
CA LEU A 6 -15.14 14.40 -7.94
C LEU A 6 -15.69 15.19 -6.74
N ASP A 7 -15.40 16.47 -6.67
CA ASP A 7 -15.83 17.36 -5.57
C ASP A 7 -15.51 16.80 -4.17
N GLY A 8 -14.30 16.21 -4.02
CA GLY A 8 -13.84 15.62 -2.76
C GLY A 8 -14.50 14.29 -2.37
N LYS A 9 -15.34 13.73 -3.25
CA LYS A 9 -15.99 12.43 -3.03
C LYS A 9 -15.43 11.38 -3.97
N LEU A 10 -15.29 10.15 -3.47
CA LEU A 10 -14.91 9.01 -4.31
C LEU A 10 -15.99 8.81 -5.38
N SER A 11 -15.62 8.94 -6.66
CA SER A 11 -16.51 8.82 -7.82
C SER A 11 -16.29 7.54 -8.62
N GLY A 12 -15.14 6.89 -8.49
CA GLY A 12 -14.87 5.65 -9.21
C GLY A 12 -13.59 4.94 -8.76
N ILE A 13 -13.58 3.63 -8.98
CA ILE A 13 -12.43 2.76 -8.81
C ILE A 13 -12.33 1.90 -10.07
N ILE A 14 -11.14 1.71 -10.61
CA ILE A 14 -10.87 0.90 -11.80
C ILE A 14 -9.72 -0.08 -11.53
N ASP A 15 -9.43 -0.93 -12.53
CA ASP A 15 -8.29 -1.84 -12.56
C ASP A 15 -8.41 -2.99 -11.53
N PHE A 16 -9.44 -3.81 -11.71
CA PHE A 16 -9.70 -4.99 -10.86
C PHE A 16 -9.05 -6.28 -11.37
N TYR A 17 -8.10 -6.23 -12.30
CA TYR A 17 -7.50 -7.43 -12.93
C TYR A 17 -6.84 -8.38 -11.92
N PHE A 18 -6.33 -7.85 -10.82
CA PHE A 18 -5.68 -8.62 -9.77
C PHE A 18 -6.58 -8.87 -8.55
N ALA A 19 -7.88 -8.61 -8.67
CA ALA A 19 -8.83 -8.96 -7.62
C ALA A 19 -8.85 -10.48 -7.42
N CYS A 20 -8.70 -10.92 -6.17
CA CYS A 20 -8.59 -12.33 -5.82
C CYS A 20 -9.13 -12.60 -4.40
N ASN A 21 -9.34 -13.86 -4.08
CA ASN A 21 -9.60 -14.30 -2.72
C ASN A 21 -8.29 -14.40 -1.95
N ASP A 22 -8.07 -13.48 -1.02
CA ASP A 22 -6.87 -13.41 -0.19
C ASP A 22 -7.22 -12.84 1.19
N ALA A 23 -6.21 -12.68 2.06
CA ALA A 23 -6.37 -12.02 3.34
C ALA A 23 -6.89 -10.58 3.14
N LEU A 24 -8.06 -10.26 3.71
CA LEU A 24 -8.68 -8.93 3.54
C LEU A 24 -7.77 -7.80 4.06
N ALA A 25 -6.97 -8.07 5.09
CA ALA A 25 -5.98 -7.12 5.60
C ALA A 25 -4.84 -6.83 4.61
N TYR A 26 -4.66 -7.65 3.56
CA TYR A 26 -3.67 -7.39 2.53
C TYR A 26 -4.02 -6.14 1.69
N ASP A 27 -5.29 -5.90 1.46
CA ASP A 27 -5.76 -4.69 0.79
C ASP A 27 -5.40 -3.42 1.59
N LEU A 28 -5.56 -3.48 2.92
CA LEU A 28 -5.08 -2.41 3.80
C LEU A 28 -3.57 -2.23 3.73
N ALA A 29 -2.80 -3.31 3.67
CA ALA A 29 -1.35 -3.26 3.52
C ALA A 29 -0.92 -2.58 2.21
N ILE A 30 -1.64 -2.82 1.11
CA ILE A 30 -1.47 -2.10 -0.16
C ILE A 30 -1.80 -0.62 0.03
N GLY A 31 -2.91 -0.30 0.69
CA GLY A 31 -3.32 1.08 0.99
C GLY A 31 -2.29 1.84 1.83
N LEU A 32 -1.71 1.22 2.86
CA LEU A 32 -0.62 1.80 3.65
C LEU A 32 0.59 2.17 2.78
N ASN A 33 1.00 1.27 1.88
CA ASN A 33 2.10 1.52 0.95
C ASN A 33 1.78 2.62 -0.07
N ALA A 34 0.54 2.68 -0.55
CA ALA A 34 0.14 3.60 -1.61
C ALA A 34 -0.08 5.03 -1.11
N TRP A 35 -0.65 5.21 0.10
CA TRP A 35 -1.18 6.50 0.55
C TRP A 35 -0.56 7.07 1.81
N CYS A 36 0.16 6.24 2.57
CA CYS A 36 0.66 6.64 3.89
C CYS A 36 2.15 6.99 3.90
N PHE A 37 2.75 7.21 2.73
CA PHE A 37 4.09 7.76 2.61
C PHE A 37 4.05 9.15 1.96
N GLU A 38 4.91 10.02 2.44
CA GLU A 38 5.09 11.36 1.88
C GLU A 38 6.03 11.33 0.66
N PRO A 39 6.12 12.43 -0.12
CA PRO A 39 7.04 12.50 -1.27
C PRO A 39 8.51 12.26 -0.93
N ASP A 40 8.93 12.55 0.31
CA ASP A 40 10.28 12.28 0.82
C ASP A 40 10.46 10.83 1.32
N LEU A 41 9.43 9.97 1.12
CA LEU A 41 9.36 8.58 1.54
C LEU A 41 9.31 8.37 3.06
N SER A 42 9.07 9.42 3.85
CA SER A 42 8.73 9.28 5.27
C SER A 42 7.32 8.69 5.45
N PHE A 43 7.15 7.85 6.46
CA PHE A 43 5.84 7.27 6.76
C PHE A 43 4.99 8.25 7.55
N ASN A 44 3.78 8.52 7.09
CA ASN A 44 2.82 9.39 7.74
C ASN A 44 1.82 8.58 8.59
N ILE A 45 2.11 8.50 9.89
CA ILE A 45 1.27 7.78 10.85
C ILE A 45 -0.15 8.36 10.97
N THR A 46 -0.32 9.67 10.73
CA THR A 46 -1.65 10.30 10.77
C THR A 46 -2.52 9.81 9.62
N LYS A 47 -1.96 9.75 8.40
CA LYS A 47 -2.66 9.17 7.24
C LYS A 47 -2.99 7.70 7.48
N ALA A 48 -2.05 6.93 8.02
CA ALA A 48 -2.27 5.51 8.33
C ALA A 48 -3.39 5.33 9.36
N ARG A 49 -3.39 6.11 10.43
CA ARG A 49 -4.45 6.09 11.46
C ARG A 49 -5.82 6.43 10.87
N LEU A 50 -5.89 7.44 10.01
CA LEU A 50 -7.14 7.82 9.34
C LEU A 50 -7.66 6.70 8.43
N LEU A 51 -6.79 6.12 7.61
CA LEU A 51 -7.13 5.00 6.73
C LEU A 51 -7.67 3.81 7.52
N LEU A 52 -6.92 3.36 8.53
CA LEU A 52 -7.25 2.18 9.34
C LEU A 52 -8.52 2.42 10.18
N SER A 53 -8.68 3.62 10.73
CA SER A 53 -9.90 3.99 11.47
C SER A 53 -11.12 4.05 10.57
N ALA A 54 -10.97 4.57 9.34
CA ALA A 54 -12.06 4.60 8.37
C ALA A 54 -12.49 3.19 7.96
N TYR A 55 -11.54 2.30 7.73
CA TYR A 55 -11.81 0.90 7.43
C TYR A 55 -12.51 0.19 8.59
N ARG A 56 -11.99 0.34 9.82
CA ARG A 56 -12.57 -0.30 11.03
C ARG A 56 -14.03 0.12 11.30
N ARG A 57 -14.45 1.31 10.87
CA ARG A 57 -15.87 1.72 10.96
C ARG A 57 -16.77 0.91 10.04
N LYS A 58 -16.23 0.32 8.98
CA LYS A 58 -17.00 -0.50 8.01
C LYS A 58 -16.87 -1.99 8.31
N ARG A 59 -15.70 -2.42 8.76
CA ARG A 59 -15.36 -3.81 9.07
C ARG A 59 -14.36 -3.86 10.21
N ALA A 60 -14.69 -4.57 11.27
CA ALA A 60 -13.73 -4.83 12.35
C ALA A 60 -12.56 -5.67 11.83
N LEU A 61 -11.35 -5.38 12.33
CA LEU A 61 -10.18 -6.20 12.10
C LEU A 61 -10.05 -7.22 13.23
N ALA A 62 -9.90 -8.49 12.87
CA ALA A 62 -9.63 -9.54 13.83
C ALA A 62 -8.21 -9.39 14.43
N PRO A 63 -7.95 -9.89 15.66
CA PRO A 63 -6.62 -9.81 16.27
C PRO A 63 -5.50 -10.36 15.35
N GLY A 64 -5.71 -11.50 14.71
CA GLY A 64 -4.75 -12.09 13.78
C GLY A 64 -4.49 -11.24 12.53
N GLU A 65 -5.47 -10.44 12.07
CA GLU A 65 -5.26 -9.50 10.97
C GLU A 65 -4.40 -8.31 11.40
N LEU A 66 -4.58 -7.83 12.62
CA LEU A 66 -3.75 -6.76 13.20
C LEU A 66 -2.30 -7.24 13.37
N GLU A 67 -2.11 -8.44 13.91
CA GLU A 67 -0.79 -9.06 14.05
C GLU A 67 -0.11 -9.32 12.72
N ALA A 68 -0.87 -9.71 11.69
CA ALA A 68 -0.36 -9.99 10.35
C ALA A 68 -0.06 -8.71 9.54
N LEU A 69 -0.61 -7.56 9.90
CA LEU A 69 -0.50 -6.34 9.10
C LEU A 69 0.94 -5.93 8.78
N PRO A 70 1.92 -6.00 9.70
CA PRO A 70 3.32 -5.69 9.37
C PRO A 70 3.93 -6.62 8.33
N ILE A 71 3.65 -7.93 8.40
CA ILE A 71 4.17 -8.88 7.41
C ILE A 71 3.48 -8.72 6.05
N LEU A 72 2.18 -8.43 6.04
CA LEU A 72 1.42 -8.15 4.82
C LEU A 72 1.91 -6.86 4.15
N ALA A 73 2.16 -5.79 4.91
CA ALA A 73 2.70 -4.53 4.39
C ALA A 73 4.10 -4.71 3.80
N ARG A 74 4.93 -5.54 4.45
CA ARG A 74 6.25 -5.94 3.95
C ARG A 74 6.14 -6.74 2.65
N GLY A 75 5.24 -7.73 2.59
CA GLY A 75 4.98 -8.54 1.40
C GLY A 75 4.48 -7.70 0.24
N SER A 76 3.54 -6.78 0.49
CA SER A 76 3.06 -5.81 -0.50
C SER A 76 4.19 -4.94 -1.04
N ALA A 77 5.02 -4.36 -0.16
CA ALA A 77 6.14 -3.53 -0.58
C ALA A 77 7.15 -4.32 -1.44
N LEU A 78 7.45 -5.56 -1.07
CA LEU A 78 8.32 -6.45 -1.84
C LEU A 78 7.73 -6.75 -3.22
N ARG A 79 6.45 -7.11 -3.28
CA ARG A 79 5.77 -7.38 -4.56
C ARG A 79 5.89 -6.20 -5.51
N PHE A 80 5.55 -5.00 -5.06
CA PHE A 80 5.62 -3.80 -5.92
C PHE A 80 7.06 -3.40 -6.26
N LEU A 81 8.01 -3.62 -5.37
CA LEU A 81 9.43 -3.44 -5.68
C LEU A 81 9.85 -4.34 -6.85
N LEU A 82 9.53 -5.63 -6.79
CA LEU A 82 9.90 -6.60 -7.83
C LEU A 82 9.20 -6.30 -9.16
N THR A 83 7.91 -5.95 -9.14
CA THR A 83 7.17 -5.56 -10.34
C THR A 83 7.81 -4.34 -11.01
N ARG A 84 8.07 -3.28 -10.25
CA ARG A 84 8.71 -2.07 -10.78
C ARG A 84 10.13 -2.31 -11.26
N LEU A 85 10.89 -3.18 -10.57
CA LEU A 85 12.23 -3.55 -10.99
C LEU A 85 12.20 -4.31 -12.32
N TYR A 86 11.26 -5.24 -12.48
CA TYR A 86 11.05 -5.93 -13.74
C TYR A 86 10.71 -4.95 -14.87
N ASP A 87 9.75 -4.06 -14.66
CA ASP A 87 9.38 -3.03 -15.64
C ASP A 87 10.54 -2.08 -15.96
N TRP A 88 11.39 -1.80 -14.98
CA TRP A 88 12.56 -0.96 -15.16
C TRP A 88 13.59 -1.61 -16.08
N LEU A 89 13.83 -2.91 -15.91
CA LEU A 89 14.82 -3.68 -16.68
C LEU A 89 14.33 -4.04 -18.09
N PHE A 90 13.03 -4.31 -18.24
CA PHE A 90 12.45 -4.85 -19.47
C PHE A 90 11.45 -3.90 -20.15
N HIS A 91 11.59 -2.60 -19.94
CA HIS A 91 10.69 -1.60 -20.50
C HIS A 91 10.75 -1.57 -22.03
N PRO A 92 9.61 -1.79 -22.73
CA PRO A 92 9.61 -1.78 -24.19
C PRO A 92 9.93 -0.38 -24.75
N PRO A 93 10.74 -0.28 -25.81
CA PRO A 93 10.93 0.99 -26.52
C PRO A 93 9.59 1.56 -27.01
N GLY A 94 9.35 2.85 -26.76
CA GLY A 94 8.13 3.56 -27.21
C GLY A 94 6.89 3.31 -26.38
N ALA A 95 6.96 2.63 -25.23
CA ALA A 95 5.83 2.48 -24.34
C ALA A 95 5.33 3.84 -23.79
N PHE A 96 4.01 4.06 -23.82
CA PHE A 96 3.38 5.29 -23.31
C PHE A 96 3.46 5.43 -21.80
N VAL A 97 3.57 4.32 -21.07
CA VAL A 97 3.63 4.30 -19.61
C VAL A 97 5.04 4.64 -19.14
N LYS A 98 5.18 5.68 -18.30
CA LYS A 98 6.45 6.02 -17.68
C LYS A 98 6.83 4.96 -16.63
N ARG A 99 8.08 4.52 -16.68
CA ARG A 99 8.65 3.65 -15.65
C ARG A 99 8.56 4.30 -14.26
N LYS A 100 8.07 3.55 -13.29
CA LYS A 100 8.05 3.98 -11.88
C LYS A 100 9.35 3.54 -11.21
N ASP A 101 10.00 4.43 -10.47
CA ASP A 101 11.26 4.15 -9.79
C ASP A 101 11.08 3.04 -8.74
N PRO A 102 11.82 1.91 -8.82
CA PRO A 102 11.77 0.85 -7.85
C PRO A 102 12.30 1.26 -6.46
N HIS A 103 13.18 2.28 -6.38
CA HIS A 103 13.76 2.74 -5.12
C HIS A 103 12.69 3.26 -4.14
N GLU A 104 11.57 3.78 -4.63
CA GLU A 104 10.44 4.15 -3.78
C GLU A 104 9.97 2.97 -2.93
N TYR A 105 9.73 1.82 -3.55
CA TYR A 105 9.28 0.62 -2.82
C TYR A 105 10.39 -0.08 -2.05
N LEU A 106 11.65 0.11 -2.41
CA LEU A 106 12.77 -0.32 -1.59
C LEU A 106 12.80 0.44 -0.26
N ALA A 107 12.57 1.75 -0.27
CA ALA A 107 12.50 2.56 0.95
C ALA A 107 11.32 2.13 1.83
N LYS A 108 10.11 1.93 1.24
CA LYS A 108 8.92 1.44 1.94
C LYS A 108 9.16 0.06 2.56
N LEU A 109 9.79 -0.86 1.84
CA LEU A 109 10.15 -2.18 2.35
C LEU A 109 11.12 -2.08 3.54
N ARG A 110 12.12 -1.21 3.46
CA ARG A 110 13.06 -0.96 4.56
C ARG A 110 12.36 -0.41 5.80
N PHE A 111 11.39 0.48 5.64
CA PHE A 111 10.54 0.97 6.72
C PHE A 111 9.79 -0.20 7.37
N HIS A 112 9.02 -0.98 6.60
CA HIS A 112 8.21 -2.08 7.13
C HIS A 112 9.04 -3.20 7.77
N ARG A 113 10.29 -3.39 7.37
CA ARG A 113 11.20 -4.34 8.03
C ARG A 113 11.58 -3.94 9.46
N ARG A 114 11.46 -2.67 9.82
CA ARG A 114 11.74 -2.16 11.17
C ARG A 114 10.49 -2.10 12.04
N VAL A 115 9.32 -2.31 11.47
CA VAL A 115 8.05 -2.32 12.20
C VAL A 115 7.93 -3.62 12.98
N SER A 116 7.73 -3.51 14.29
CA SER A 116 7.59 -4.65 15.21
C SER A 116 6.14 -4.99 15.53
N GLY A 117 5.18 -4.11 15.24
CA GLY A 117 3.78 -4.34 15.55
C GLY A 117 2.84 -3.29 14.95
N PRO A 118 1.53 -3.48 15.08
CA PRO A 118 0.50 -2.63 14.48
C PRO A 118 0.49 -1.19 15.04
N SER A 119 1.00 -0.97 16.24
CA SER A 119 1.12 0.37 16.84
C SER A 119 1.96 1.33 16.00
N ALA A 120 2.94 0.84 15.25
CA ALA A 120 3.72 1.66 14.32
C ALA A 120 2.87 2.26 13.18
N TYR A 121 1.68 1.72 12.93
CA TYR A 121 0.71 2.25 11.97
C TYR A 121 -0.38 3.11 12.63
N GLY A 122 -0.25 3.41 13.93
CA GLY A 122 -1.23 4.19 14.69
C GLY A 122 -2.44 3.37 15.15
N LEU A 123 -2.32 2.06 15.26
CA LEU A 123 -3.28 1.17 15.89
C LEU A 123 -2.83 0.91 17.32
N ASP A 124 -3.62 1.38 18.27
CA ASP A 124 -3.48 1.11 19.71
C ASP A 124 -4.34 -0.09 20.10
#